data_adc7f37926e001f5678bec7b5f8727c5
#
_entry.id   adc7f37926e001f5678bec7b5f8727c5
#
_cell.length_a   1.000
_cell.length_b   1.000
_cell.length_c   1.000
_cell.angle_alpha   90.00
_cell.angle_beta   90.00
_cell.angle_gamma   90.00
#
_symmetry.space_group_name_H-M   'P 1'
#
loop_
_entity.id
_entity.type
_entity.pdbx_description
1 polymer ?
#
loop_
_entity_poly.entity_id
_entity_poly.type
_entity_poly.pdbx_seq_one_letter_code
_entity_poly.pdbx_strand_id
1 'polypeptide(L)'
;MTSWGWPALFLLGAYHGINPGMGWLFAVARGMQEHATKAVARALVPITLGHALSIGLVVALAGLIRIVLPLGYVRIVVAFALISLGVFRILRRRHFAWGGMQVGFRDLTIWSFLMASAHGAGLMVLPIVLHAMPSEDEHMHMTQMHLGMTGSNGPWAGIAATLVHTLGYLSVTALIALLVYRKFGLSLLRKGWFNLDLVWAAALIVTGCVALIA
;
A
#
# COMPACT_ATOMS: atom_id res chain seq x y z
N MET A 1 -4.27 -12.89 13.62
CA MET A 1 -4.62 -12.84 12.17
C MET A 1 -4.90 -14.26 11.70
N THR A 2 -5.93 -14.44 10.89
CA THR A 2 -6.22 -15.72 10.25
C THR A 2 -5.08 -16.13 9.34
N SER A 3 -4.90 -17.43 9.08
CA SER A 3 -3.84 -17.97 8.19
C SER A 3 -3.86 -17.33 6.79
N TRP A 4 -5.00 -16.85 6.32
CA TRP A 4 -5.18 -16.20 5.01
C TRP A 4 -4.85 -14.69 5.00
N GLY A 5 -4.81 -14.02 6.13
CA GLY A 5 -4.54 -12.58 6.20
C GLY A 5 -3.14 -12.20 5.74
N TRP A 6 -2.14 -12.98 6.08
CA TRP A 6 -0.75 -12.71 5.68
C TRP A 6 -0.51 -12.84 4.18
N PRO A 7 -0.91 -13.96 3.53
CA PRO A 7 -0.84 -14.05 2.07
C PRO A 7 -1.63 -12.95 1.36
N ALA A 8 -2.81 -12.59 1.86
CA ALA A 8 -3.61 -11.51 1.27
C ALA A 8 -2.90 -10.16 1.33
N LEU A 9 -2.24 -9.82 2.45
CA LEU A 9 -1.43 -8.60 2.58
C LEU A 9 -0.25 -8.59 1.61
N PHE A 10 0.45 -9.72 1.47
CA PHE A 10 1.56 -9.83 0.53
C PHE A 10 1.09 -9.67 -0.92
N LEU A 11 0.02 -10.36 -1.32
CA LEU A 11 -0.55 -10.28 -2.67
C LEU A 11 -1.10 -8.89 -2.98
N LEU A 12 -1.72 -8.24 -2.00
CA LEU A 12 -2.16 -6.85 -2.14
C LEU A 12 -0.98 -5.91 -2.36
N GLY A 13 0.12 -6.11 -1.63
CA GLY A 13 1.37 -5.38 -1.86
C GLY A 13 1.95 -5.66 -3.25
N ALA A 14 2.01 -6.92 -3.66
CA ALA A 14 2.45 -7.32 -4.99
C ALA A 14 1.63 -6.65 -6.10
N TYR A 15 0.32 -6.61 -5.94
CA TYR A 15 -0.59 -5.89 -6.83
C TYR A 15 -0.27 -4.39 -6.92
N HIS A 16 0.04 -3.74 -5.78
CA HIS A 16 0.49 -2.34 -5.76
C HIS A 16 1.78 -2.15 -6.55
N GLY A 17 2.70 -3.09 -6.47
CA GLY A 17 3.99 -3.04 -7.17
C GLY A 17 3.89 -3.12 -8.69
N ILE A 18 2.79 -3.64 -9.26
CA ILE A 18 2.59 -3.71 -10.72
C ILE A 18 2.37 -2.31 -11.30
N ASN A 19 1.72 -1.41 -10.57
CA ASN A 19 1.33 -0.10 -11.06
C ASN A 19 2.56 0.79 -11.34
N PRO A 20 2.74 1.27 -12.58
CA PRO A 20 3.85 2.16 -12.93
C PRO A 20 3.84 3.47 -12.15
N GLY A 21 2.67 3.96 -11.77
CA GLY A 21 2.52 5.13 -10.89
C GLY A 21 3.06 4.91 -9.49
N MET A 22 3.37 3.69 -9.07
CA MET A 22 3.90 3.38 -7.73
C MET A 22 5.43 3.42 -7.63
N GLY A 23 6.15 3.78 -8.71
CA GLY A 23 7.55 4.19 -8.61
C GLY A 23 8.57 3.39 -9.41
N TRP A 24 8.27 2.18 -9.92
CA TRP A 24 9.27 1.42 -10.67
C TRP A 24 9.73 2.13 -11.94
N LEU A 25 8.91 3.02 -12.54
CA LEU A 25 9.30 3.87 -13.66
C LEU A 25 10.46 4.80 -13.30
N PHE A 26 10.45 5.41 -12.12
CA PHE A 26 11.53 6.27 -11.65
C PHE A 26 12.82 5.46 -11.41
N ALA A 27 12.68 4.24 -10.87
CA ALA A 27 13.82 3.36 -10.69
C ALA A 27 14.47 3.00 -12.04
N VAL A 28 13.66 2.67 -13.05
CA VAL A 28 14.13 2.41 -14.42
C VAL A 28 14.79 3.66 -15.03
N ALA A 29 14.12 4.81 -14.95
CA ALA A 29 14.63 6.07 -15.50
C ALA A 29 16.00 6.41 -14.90
N ARG A 30 16.16 6.24 -13.58
CA ARG A 30 17.42 6.48 -12.89
C ARG A 30 18.51 5.49 -13.29
N GLY A 31 18.17 4.21 -13.43
CA GLY A 31 19.08 3.19 -13.95
C GLY A 31 19.58 3.53 -15.35
N MET A 32 18.72 4.07 -16.19
CA MET A 32 19.08 4.48 -17.56
C MET A 32 19.95 5.75 -17.59
N GLN A 33 19.67 6.72 -16.72
CA GLN A 33 20.48 7.95 -16.61
C GLN A 33 21.91 7.65 -16.13
N GLU A 34 22.05 6.77 -15.14
CA GLU A 34 23.34 6.41 -14.57
C GLU A 34 24.02 5.20 -15.30
N HIS A 35 23.36 4.61 -16.30
CA HIS A 35 23.79 3.38 -16.99
C HIS A 35 24.19 2.24 -16.03
N ALA A 36 23.52 2.15 -14.89
CA ALA A 36 23.90 1.24 -13.80
C ALA A 36 22.69 0.54 -13.14
N THR A 37 22.74 -0.80 -13.06
CA THR A 37 21.74 -1.58 -12.31
C THR A 37 21.68 -1.19 -10.83
N LYS A 38 22.84 -0.78 -10.26
CA LYS A 38 22.90 -0.28 -8.87
C LYS A 38 22.06 0.98 -8.67
N ALA A 39 21.89 1.82 -9.69
CA ALA A 39 21.06 3.00 -9.61
C ALA A 39 19.57 2.65 -9.52
N VAL A 40 19.13 1.59 -10.23
CA VAL A 40 17.78 1.03 -10.07
C VAL A 40 17.54 0.61 -8.61
N ALA A 41 18.46 -0.19 -8.04
CA ALA A 41 18.34 -0.68 -6.68
C ALA A 41 18.35 0.47 -5.64
N ARG A 42 19.20 1.48 -5.82
CA ARG A 42 19.24 2.66 -4.94
C ARG A 42 17.95 3.47 -4.99
N ALA A 43 17.31 3.58 -6.15
CA ALA A 43 16.04 4.28 -6.28
C ALA A 43 14.88 3.54 -5.59
N LEU A 44 14.92 2.22 -5.50
CA LEU A 44 13.89 1.43 -4.81
C LEU A 44 13.83 1.70 -3.31
N VAL A 45 14.95 2.09 -2.68
CA VAL A 45 15.00 2.37 -1.24
C VAL A 45 14.06 3.52 -0.85
N PRO A 46 14.22 4.74 -1.39
CA PRO A 46 13.32 5.86 -1.06
C PRO A 46 11.88 5.61 -1.48
N ILE A 47 11.66 4.92 -2.62
CA ILE A 47 10.33 4.57 -3.11
C ILE A 47 9.64 3.64 -2.11
N THR A 48 10.31 2.59 -1.64
CA THR A 48 9.77 1.65 -0.65
C THR A 48 9.54 2.33 0.69
N LEU A 49 10.45 3.20 1.12
CA LEU A 49 10.31 3.96 2.36
C LEU A 49 9.07 4.86 2.33
N GLY A 50 8.87 5.62 1.25
CA GLY A 50 7.69 6.47 1.10
C GLY A 50 6.39 5.68 1.11
N HIS A 51 6.36 4.52 0.43
CA HIS A 51 5.21 3.62 0.42
C HIS A 51 4.91 3.06 1.82
N ALA A 52 5.91 2.56 2.52
CA ALA A 52 5.77 2.03 3.87
C ALA A 52 5.30 3.09 4.88
N LEU A 53 5.85 4.31 4.79
CA LEU A 53 5.44 5.43 5.63
C LEU A 53 3.97 5.80 5.43
N SER A 54 3.49 5.80 4.18
CA SER A 54 2.08 6.07 3.87
C SER A 54 1.15 5.05 4.53
N ILE A 55 1.46 3.76 4.40
CA ILE A 55 0.65 2.68 5.00
C ILE A 55 0.75 2.73 6.52
N GLY A 56 1.97 2.83 7.05
CA GLY A 56 2.20 2.88 8.49
C GLY A 56 1.47 4.04 9.17
N LEU A 57 1.43 5.21 8.53
CA LEU A 57 0.67 6.36 9.03
C LEU A 57 -0.83 6.07 9.10
N VAL A 58 -1.41 5.49 8.04
CA VAL A 58 -2.84 5.17 8.01
C VAL A 58 -3.19 4.10 9.06
N VAL A 59 -2.36 3.06 9.17
CA VAL A 59 -2.55 1.99 10.18
C VAL A 59 -2.43 2.55 11.60
N ALA A 60 -1.44 3.43 11.85
CA ALA A 60 -1.27 4.08 13.14
C ALA A 60 -2.46 4.99 13.50
N LEU A 61 -2.92 5.81 12.55
CA LEU A 61 -4.08 6.67 12.75
C LEU A 61 -5.35 5.83 13.03
N ALA A 62 -5.56 4.75 12.29
CA ALA A 62 -6.70 3.85 12.55
C ALA A 62 -6.61 3.20 13.93
N GLY A 63 -5.41 2.81 14.37
CA GLY A 63 -5.17 2.31 15.73
C GLY A 63 -5.48 3.33 16.80
N LEU A 64 -5.13 4.60 16.60
CA LEU A 64 -5.46 5.70 17.53
C LEU A 64 -6.97 6.00 17.56
N ILE A 65 -7.61 6.06 16.39
CA ILE A 65 -9.05 6.33 16.28
C ILE A 65 -9.85 5.22 16.97
N ARG A 66 -9.40 3.97 16.88
CA ARG A 66 -10.04 2.82 17.53
C ARG A 66 -10.08 2.93 19.06
N ILE A 67 -9.16 3.66 19.68
CA ILE A 67 -9.17 3.89 21.14
C ILE A 67 -10.41 4.69 21.55
N VAL A 68 -10.93 5.53 20.64
CA VAL A 68 -12.04 6.44 20.92
C VAL A 68 -13.36 5.96 20.32
N LEU A 69 -13.31 5.24 19.19
CA LEU A 69 -14.48 4.82 18.42
C LEU A 69 -14.60 3.29 18.37
N PRO A 70 -15.83 2.74 18.55
CA PRO A 70 -16.09 1.32 18.33
C PRO A 70 -15.67 0.86 16.92
N LEU A 71 -15.21 -0.39 16.84
CA LEU A 71 -14.66 -0.98 15.59
C LEU A 71 -15.64 -0.90 14.41
N GLY A 72 -16.94 -1.06 14.65
CA GLY A 72 -17.97 -0.95 13.63
C GLY A 72 -17.97 0.40 12.92
N TYR A 73 -17.86 1.50 13.67
CA TYR A 73 -17.80 2.84 13.07
C TYR A 73 -16.53 3.04 12.25
N VAL A 74 -15.39 2.54 12.75
CA VAL A 74 -14.11 2.63 12.00
C VAL A 74 -14.20 1.88 10.67
N ARG A 75 -14.80 0.69 10.65
CA ARG A 75 -15.03 -0.09 9.42
C ARG A 75 -15.91 0.65 8.42
N ILE A 76 -17.02 1.23 8.86
CA ILE A 76 -17.92 2.00 8.01
C ILE A 76 -17.18 3.22 7.40
N VAL A 77 -16.44 3.96 8.21
CA VAL A 77 -15.67 5.13 7.75
C VAL A 77 -14.62 4.72 6.71
N VAL A 78 -13.88 3.64 6.96
CA VAL A 78 -12.87 3.12 6.02
C VAL A 78 -13.52 2.66 4.72
N ALA A 79 -14.62 1.92 4.78
CA ALA A 79 -15.34 1.46 3.59
C ALA A 79 -15.84 2.65 2.76
N PHE A 80 -16.44 3.65 3.41
CA PHE A 80 -16.92 4.85 2.74
C PHE A 80 -15.78 5.65 2.11
N ALA A 81 -14.64 5.78 2.79
CA ALA A 81 -13.45 6.44 2.26
C ALA A 81 -12.90 5.71 1.03
N LEU A 82 -12.83 4.38 1.05
CA LEU A 82 -12.40 3.55 -0.08
C LEU A 82 -13.32 3.70 -1.30
N ILE A 83 -14.63 3.58 -1.10
CA ILE A 83 -15.62 3.71 -2.16
C ILE A 83 -15.58 5.12 -2.74
N SER A 84 -15.58 6.14 -1.89
CA SER A 84 -15.53 7.55 -2.31
C SER A 84 -14.26 7.86 -3.11
N LEU A 85 -13.10 7.35 -2.66
CA LEU A 85 -11.84 7.52 -3.37
C LEU A 85 -11.86 6.79 -4.72
N GLY A 86 -12.41 5.58 -4.78
CA GLY A 86 -12.56 4.83 -6.02
C GLY A 86 -13.46 5.53 -7.02
N VAL A 87 -14.63 6.01 -6.59
CA VAL A 87 -15.55 6.80 -7.43
C VAL A 87 -14.92 8.10 -7.88
N PHE A 88 -14.27 8.84 -6.97
CA PHE A 88 -13.56 10.07 -7.30
C PHE A 88 -12.50 9.85 -8.40
N ARG A 89 -11.77 8.74 -8.34
CA ARG A 89 -10.78 8.35 -9.36
C ARG A 89 -11.40 8.08 -10.72
N ILE A 90 -12.58 7.45 -10.77
CA ILE A 90 -13.32 7.23 -12.03
C ILE A 90 -13.75 8.56 -12.64
N LEU A 91 -14.24 9.49 -11.81
CA LEU A 91 -14.76 10.77 -12.26
C LEU A 91 -13.65 11.77 -12.64
N ARG A 92 -12.53 11.76 -11.92
CA ARG A 92 -11.40 12.66 -12.16
C ARG A 92 -10.22 11.89 -12.77
N ARG A 93 -10.18 11.77 -14.07
CA ARG A 93 -9.06 11.20 -14.86
C ARG A 93 -7.84 12.16 -14.95
N ARG A 94 -7.45 12.80 -13.86
CA ARG A 94 -6.29 13.70 -13.88
C ARG A 94 -5.07 12.97 -13.31
N HIS A 95 -4.04 12.79 -14.15
CA HIS A 95 -2.73 12.35 -13.72
C HIS A 95 -2.00 13.49 -13.04
N PHE A 96 -1.41 13.20 -11.90
CA PHE A 96 -0.53 14.12 -11.20
C PHE A 96 0.83 14.13 -11.94
N ALA A 97 1.04 15.11 -12.80
CA ALA A 97 2.31 15.29 -13.50
C ALA A 97 3.22 16.15 -12.64
N TRP A 98 4.03 15.52 -11.80
CA TRP A 98 5.08 16.20 -11.04
C TRP A 98 6.41 15.49 -11.29
N GLY A 99 7.43 16.25 -11.70
CA GLY A 99 8.77 15.73 -11.74
C GLY A 99 9.61 16.28 -12.88
N GLY A 100 10.64 17.05 -12.54
CA GLY A 100 11.80 17.29 -13.38
C GLY A 100 12.64 16.02 -13.52
N MET A 101 13.53 15.96 -14.50
CA MET A 101 14.33 14.76 -14.83
C MET A 101 15.42 14.38 -13.81
N GLN A 102 15.62 15.16 -12.75
CA GLN A 102 16.58 14.85 -11.68
C GLN A 102 15.85 14.77 -10.33
N VAL A 103 15.51 13.56 -9.91
CA VAL A 103 14.77 13.31 -8.67
C VAL A 103 15.71 12.72 -7.62
N GLY A 104 15.90 13.43 -6.52
CA GLY A 104 16.74 13.02 -5.40
C GLY A 104 16.09 11.93 -4.53
N PHE A 105 16.81 11.47 -3.49
CA PHE A 105 16.31 10.49 -2.52
C PHE A 105 15.05 11.01 -1.81
N ARG A 106 15.09 12.25 -1.33
CA ARG A 106 13.97 12.89 -0.63
C ARG A 106 12.74 13.03 -1.52
N ASP A 107 12.95 13.46 -2.77
CA ASP A 107 11.86 13.69 -3.70
C ASP A 107 11.14 12.39 -4.05
N LEU A 108 11.89 11.29 -4.26
CA LEU A 108 11.35 9.96 -4.50
C LEU A 108 10.55 9.45 -3.29
N THR A 109 11.04 9.71 -2.07
CA THR A 109 10.33 9.32 -0.85
C THR A 109 9.02 10.07 -0.72
N ILE A 110 9.03 11.40 -0.87
CA ILE A 110 7.84 12.24 -0.80
C ILE A 110 6.85 11.86 -1.90
N TRP A 111 7.34 11.69 -3.13
CA TRP A 111 6.51 11.32 -4.25
C TRP A 111 5.83 9.96 -4.02
N SER A 112 6.59 8.95 -3.60
CA SER A 112 6.05 7.62 -3.32
C SER A 112 5.05 7.65 -2.16
N PHE A 113 5.31 8.43 -1.12
CA PHE A 113 4.37 8.64 -0.02
C PHE A 113 3.05 9.24 -0.51
N LEU A 114 3.12 10.32 -1.31
CA LEU A 114 1.93 10.98 -1.85
C LEU A 114 1.16 10.07 -2.80
N MET A 115 1.85 9.32 -3.66
CA MET A 115 1.21 8.41 -4.60
C MET A 115 0.56 7.22 -3.89
N ALA A 116 1.22 6.62 -2.91
CA ALA A 116 0.64 5.55 -2.09
C ALA A 116 -0.59 6.03 -1.31
N SER A 117 -0.53 7.24 -0.72
CA SER A 117 -1.67 7.86 -0.04
C SER A 117 -2.82 8.14 -1.02
N ALA A 118 -2.51 8.75 -2.17
CA ALA A 118 -3.49 9.07 -3.19
C ALA A 118 -4.16 7.83 -3.82
N HIS A 119 -3.47 6.70 -3.87
CA HIS A 119 -4.00 5.41 -4.32
C HIS A 119 -4.70 4.61 -3.22
N GLY A 120 -4.70 5.11 -1.97
CA GLY A 120 -5.38 4.46 -0.87
C GLY A 120 -4.68 3.17 -0.38
N ALA A 121 -3.36 3.04 -0.59
CA ALA A 121 -2.62 1.84 -0.21
C ALA A 121 -2.82 1.47 1.26
N GLY A 122 -2.73 2.44 2.18
CA GLY A 122 -2.99 2.23 3.60
C GLY A 122 -4.45 1.87 3.89
N LEU A 123 -5.41 2.51 3.23
CA LEU A 123 -6.83 2.22 3.41
C LEU A 123 -7.20 0.80 2.98
N MET A 124 -6.59 0.27 1.91
CA MET A 124 -6.84 -1.10 1.43
C MET A 124 -6.28 -2.17 2.40
N VAL A 125 -5.26 -1.84 3.18
CA VAL A 125 -4.69 -2.74 4.20
C VAL A 125 -5.59 -2.80 5.45
N LEU A 126 -6.30 -1.73 5.77
CA LEU A 126 -7.08 -1.62 7.00
C LEU A 126 -8.15 -2.71 7.19
N PRO A 127 -8.97 -3.10 6.20
CA PRO A 127 -9.96 -4.15 6.38
C PRO A 127 -9.32 -5.46 6.89
N ILE A 128 -8.16 -5.83 6.35
CA ILE A 128 -7.44 -7.04 6.75
C ILE A 128 -6.89 -6.91 8.19
N VAL A 129 -6.34 -5.73 8.51
CA VAL A 129 -5.80 -5.45 9.85
C VAL A 129 -6.92 -5.38 10.88
N LEU A 130 -8.03 -4.71 10.57
CA LEU A 130 -9.16 -4.57 11.49
C LEU A 130 -9.89 -5.89 11.75
N HIS A 131 -9.98 -6.77 10.75
CA HIS A 131 -10.50 -8.14 10.92
C HIS A 131 -9.63 -9.02 11.81
N ALA A 132 -8.35 -8.73 11.85
CA ALA A 132 -7.41 -9.47 12.68
C ALA A 132 -7.39 -9.00 14.16
N MET A 133 -8.11 -7.95 14.48
CA MET A 133 -8.18 -7.40 15.83
C MET A 133 -9.38 -8.01 16.58
N PRO A 134 -9.25 -8.44 17.86
CA PRO A 134 -10.37 -8.99 18.64
C PRO A 134 -11.51 -7.98 18.74
N SER A 135 -12.75 -8.48 18.73
CA SER A 135 -13.94 -7.72 19.08
C SER A 135 -13.93 -7.33 20.58
N GLU A 136 -14.68 -6.29 20.95
CA GLU A 136 -14.74 -5.80 22.35
C GLU A 136 -15.21 -6.88 23.33
N ASP A 137 -16.05 -7.81 22.88
CA ASP A 137 -16.55 -8.93 23.70
C ASP A 137 -15.45 -9.94 24.05
N GLU A 138 -14.44 -10.13 23.21
CA GLU A 138 -13.28 -10.97 23.49
C GLU A 138 -12.29 -10.31 24.47
N HIS A 139 -12.23 -8.97 24.52
CA HIS A 139 -11.37 -8.27 25.46
C HIS A 139 -11.79 -8.48 26.93
N MET A 140 -13.08 -8.59 27.20
CA MET A 140 -13.58 -8.76 28.58
C MET A 140 -13.25 -10.15 29.14
N HIS A 141 -13.22 -11.19 28.31
CA HIS A 141 -12.81 -12.54 28.70
C HIS A 141 -11.29 -12.72 28.80
N MET A 142 -10.50 -12.00 28.00
CA MET A 142 -9.04 -12.15 28.00
C MET A 142 -8.33 -11.37 29.12
N THR A 143 -8.92 -10.31 29.65
CA THR A 143 -8.33 -9.53 30.75
C THR A 143 -8.24 -10.35 32.05
N GLN A 144 -9.07 -11.39 32.22
CA GLN A 144 -9.02 -12.29 33.38
C GLN A 144 -7.99 -13.43 33.24
N MET A 145 -7.43 -13.68 32.07
CA MET A 145 -6.66 -14.91 31.85
C MET A 145 -5.16 -14.69 31.49
N HIS A 146 -4.69 -13.48 31.25
CA HIS A 146 -3.31 -13.28 30.76
C HIS A 146 -2.55 -12.12 31.39
N LEU A 147 -1.93 -12.41 32.52
CA LEU A 147 -0.60 -11.92 32.88
C LEU A 147 0.47 -12.80 32.20
N GLY A 148 0.38 -13.00 30.91
CA GLY A 148 1.33 -13.88 30.23
C GLY A 148 1.23 -13.86 28.70
N MET A 149 2.09 -13.08 28.07
CA MET A 149 2.76 -13.36 26.79
C MET A 149 1.94 -13.46 25.48
N THR A 150 2.29 -12.54 24.56
CA THR A 150 2.34 -12.75 23.11
C THR A 150 1.06 -13.17 22.38
N GLY A 151 0.00 -12.40 22.53
CA GLY A 151 -1.09 -12.40 21.55
C GLY A 151 -0.69 -11.53 20.35
N SER A 152 -0.78 -12.04 19.14
CA SER A 152 -0.49 -11.40 17.85
C SER A 152 -1.37 -10.15 17.52
N ASN A 153 -1.99 -9.55 18.50
CA ASN A 153 -3.08 -8.57 18.37
C ASN A 153 -2.73 -7.18 18.91
N GLY A 154 -1.46 -6.93 19.21
CA GLY A 154 -0.96 -5.64 19.70
C GLY A 154 -0.49 -4.69 18.58
N PRO A 155 0.12 -3.56 18.93
CA PRO A 155 0.70 -2.59 17.99
C PRO A 155 1.64 -3.22 16.95
N TRP A 156 2.26 -4.33 17.31
CA TRP A 156 3.15 -5.13 16.46
C TRP A 156 2.44 -5.75 15.24
N ALA A 157 1.15 -6.08 15.35
CA ALA A 157 0.39 -6.63 14.24
C ALA A 157 0.25 -5.62 13.08
N GLY A 158 0.04 -4.35 13.40
CA GLY A 158 0.00 -3.26 12.41
C GLY A 158 1.34 -3.05 11.73
N ILE A 159 2.43 -3.09 12.50
CA ILE A 159 3.80 -3.00 11.96
C ILE A 159 4.09 -4.19 11.06
N ALA A 160 3.81 -5.41 11.52
CA ALA A 160 4.02 -6.63 10.75
C ALA A 160 3.20 -6.64 9.46
N ALA A 161 1.93 -6.20 9.51
CA ALA A 161 1.07 -6.07 8.35
C ALA A 161 1.64 -5.09 7.32
N THR A 162 2.11 -3.92 7.78
CA THR A 162 2.78 -2.93 6.94
C THR A 162 4.04 -3.50 6.29
N LEU A 163 4.85 -4.25 7.05
CA LEU A 163 6.07 -4.87 6.54
C LEU A 163 5.78 -5.95 5.50
N VAL A 164 4.84 -6.86 5.76
CA VAL A 164 4.47 -7.94 4.81
C VAL A 164 3.91 -7.36 3.52
N HIS A 165 3.03 -6.37 3.61
CA HIS A 165 2.51 -5.66 2.44
C HIS A 165 3.63 -4.97 1.65
N THR A 166 4.52 -4.25 2.35
CA THR A 166 5.65 -3.56 1.72
C THR A 166 6.64 -4.52 1.07
N LEU A 167 6.85 -5.71 1.64
CA LEU A 167 7.66 -6.76 1.02
C LEU A 167 7.04 -7.26 -0.28
N GLY A 168 5.73 -7.50 -0.32
CA GLY A 168 5.03 -7.84 -1.55
C GLY A 168 5.18 -6.76 -2.62
N TYR A 169 4.96 -5.52 -2.23
CA TYR A 169 5.15 -4.34 -3.08
C TYR A 169 6.59 -4.25 -3.62
N LEU A 170 7.59 -4.29 -2.75
CA LEU A 170 9.01 -4.19 -3.14
C LEU A 170 9.43 -5.31 -4.08
N SER A 171 8.99 -6.56 -3.80
CA SER A 171 9.34 -7.73 -4.61
C SER A 171 8.91 -7.54 -6.06
N VAL A 172 7.66 -7.14 -6.30
CA VAL A 172 7.13 -6.97 -7.66
C VAL A 172 7.68 -5.70 -8.31
N THR A 173 7.75 -4.59 -7.57
CA THR A 173 8.32 -3.33 -8.06
C THR A 173 9.78 -3.52 -8.50
N ALA A 174 10.59 -4.21 -7.70
CA ALA A 174 11.98 -4.50 -8.03
C ALA A 174 12.11 -5.43 -9.24
N LEU A 175 11.30 -6.50 -9.28
CA LEU A 175 11.27 -7.44 -10.39
C LEU A 175 10.96 -6.73 -11.72
N ILE A 176 9.89 -5.94 -11.75
CA ILE A 176 9.46 -5.19 -12.94
C ILE A 176 10.52 -4.16 -13.32
N ALA A 177 11.03 -3.37 -12.36
CA ALA A 177 12.05 -2.37 -12.63
C ALA A 177 13.31 -2.99 -13.26
N LEU A 178 13.79 -4.12 -12.73
CA LEU A 178 14.98 -4.81 -13.25
C LEU A 178 14.72 -5.46 -14.61
N LEU A 179 13.55 -6.07 -14.83
CA LEU A 179 13.17 -6.65 -16.11
C LEU A 179 13.05 -5.59 -17.19
N VAL A 180 12.38 -4.48 -16.90
CA VAL A 180 12.21 -3.37 -17.83
C VAL A 180 13.57 -2.73 -18.14
N TYR A 181 14.40 -2.47 -17.13
CA TYR A 181 15.73 -1.90 -17.32
C TYR A 181 16.63 -2.79 -18.18
N ARG A 182 16.65 -4.12 -17.93
CA ARG A 182 17.59 -5.03 -18.60
C ARG A 182 17.13 -5.48 -20.00
N LYS A 183 15.81 -5.70 -20.20
CA LYS A 183 15.31 -6.35 -21.42
C LYS A 183 14.57 -5.42 -22.37
N PHE A 184 13.81 -4.47 -21.85
CA PHE A 184 12.84 -3.73 -22.69
C PHE A 184 13.20 -2.26 -22.92
N GLY A 185 13.99 -1.66 -22.02
CA GLY A 185 14.30 -0.22 -22.10
C GLY A 185 13.01 0.62 -22.16
N LEU A 186 13.09 1.80 -22.77
CA LEU A 186 11.93 2.70 -22.92
C LEU A 186 10.90 2.24 -23.96
N SER A 187 11.21 1.23 -24.78
CA SER A 187 10.31 0.79 -25.86
C SER A 187 8.99 0.20 -25.33
N LEU A 188 9.03 -0.46 -24.17
CA LEU A 188 7.83 -1.00 -23.51
C LEU A 188 6.87 0.10 -23.09
N LEU A 189 7.39 1.23 -22.61
CA LEU A 189 6.62 2.38 -22.14
C LEU A 189 5.84 3.08 -23.24
N ARG A 190 6.29 2.93 -24.50
CA ARG A 190 5.65 3.54 -25.68
C ARG A 190 4.46 2.73 -26.20
N LYS A 191 4.36 1.44 -25.89
CA LYS A 191 3.38 0.51 -26.48
C LYS A 191 2.24 0.06 -25.54
N GLY A 192 2.39 0.21 -24.22
CA GLY A 192 1.51 -0.43 -23.24
C GLY A 192 0.76 0.56 -22.34
N TRP A 193 -0.16 1.36 -22.90
CA TRP A 193 -1.09 2.13 -22.07
C TRP A 193 -2.32 1.28 -21.74
N PHE A 194 -2.23 0.41 -20.74
CA PHE A 194 -3.40 -0.12 -20.06
C PHE A 194 -3.97 0.94 -19.13
N ASN A 195 -5.28 1.07 -19.08
CA ASN A 195 -5.95 2.00 -18.18
C ASN A 195 -5.93 1.45 -16.74
N LEU A 196 -4.72 1.42 -16.16
CA LEU A 196 -4.46 0.93 -14.81
C LEU A 196 -5.26 1.72 -13.75
N ASP A 197 -5.60 2.97 -14.04
CA ASP A 197 -6.40 3.79 -13.12
C ASP A 197 -7.82 3.24 -12.94
N LEU A 198 -8.42 2.69 -13.99
CA LEU A 198 -9.74 2.07 -13.90
C LEU A 198 -9.70 0.78 -13.08
N VAL A 199 -8.69 -0.06 -13.32
CA VAL A 199 -8.48 -1.30 -12.54
C VAL A 199 -8.25 -0.96 -11.07
N TRP A 200 -7.50 0.11 -10.82
CA TRP A 200 -7.23 0.59 -9.48
C TRP A 200 -8.48 1.11 -8.77
N ALA A 201 -9.26 1.93 -9.45
CA ALA A 201 -10.51 2.45 -8.91
C ALA A 201 -11.51 1.32 -8.60
N ALA A 202 -11.60 0.31 -9.47
CA ALA A 202 -12.42 -0.87 -9.22
C ALA A 202 -11.93 -1.65 -7.99
N ALA A 203 -10.61 -1.83 -7.82
CA ALA A 203 -10.05 -2.50 -6.65
C ALA A 203 -10.37 -1.76 -5.34
N LEU A 204 -10.32 -0.42 -5.32
CA LEU A 204 -10.71 0.39 -4.17
C LEU A 204 -12.18 0.17 -3.80
N ILE A 205 -13.08 0.21 -4.79
CA ILE A 205 -14.51 0.02 -4.57
C ILE A 205 -14.78 -1.40 -4.05
N VAL A 206 -14.20 -2.41 -4.68
CA VAL A 206 -14.37 -3.82 -4.23
C VAL A 206 -13.88 -4.00 -2.81
N THR A 207 -12.69 -3.46 -2.47
CA THR A 207 -12.16 -3.53 -1.10
C THR A 207 -13.07 -2.81 -0.10
N GLY A 208 -13.64 -1.65 -0.48
CA GLY A 208 -14.60 -0.93 0.34
C GLY A 208 -15.90 -1.70 0.55
N CYS A 209 -16.43 -2.35 -0.49
CA CYS A 209 -17.62 -3.21 -0.37
C CYS A 209 -17.36 -4.43 0.52
N VAL A 210 -16.21 -5.08 0.36
CA VAL A 210 -15.81 -6.19 1.23
C VAL A 210 -15.72 -5.75 2.69
N ALA A 211 -15.16 -4.56 2.95
CA ALA A 211 -15.05 -4.01 4.32
C ALA A 211 -16.42 -3.74 4.99
N LEU A 212 -17.49 -3.52 4.21
CA LEU A 212 -18.84 -3.35 4.74
C LEU A 212 -19.51 -4.68 5.13
N ILE A 213 -19.18 -5.77 4.42
CA ILE A 213 -19.82 -7.08 4.57
C ILE A 213 -19.12 -7.91 5.66
N ALA A 214 -17.83 -7.65 5.82
CA ALA A 214 -16.95 -8.35 6.74
C ALA A 214 -16.97 -7.77 8.15
#